data_e51d0f103813adbfc78a0a38536a3f59
#
_entry.id   e51d0f103813adbfc78a0a38536a3f59
#
_cell.length_a   1.000
_cell.length_b   1.000
_cell.length_c   1.000
_cell.angle_alpha   90.00
_cell.angle_beta   90.00
_cell.angle_gamma   90.00
#
_symmetry.space_group_name_H-M   'P 1'
#
loop_
_entity.id
_entity.type
_entity.pdbx_description
1 polymer ?
#
loop_
_entity_poly.entity_id
_entity_poly.type
_entity_poly.pdbx_seq_one_letter_code
_entity_poly.pdbx_strand_id
1 'polypeptide(L)'
;VIITKMKPLDEIEKMIEPYEKIFLLGCNSCAAVCRTGGEEQIKEFYKKFSGKKKITGSIVAETPCDMRTLRADLRLVRKAVEESDAILVFACGVGVQTVAALTGKIVIPALNTLFSGQVERIGVYHELCKFCGDCMLYETVGICPIAICPVMSVNGPCEYVVDGKCTLLPGRECVWYLILDRAKSLGLLDLALRYRESRRYHGALSLKVKEE
;
A
#
# COMPACT_ATOMS: atom_id res chain seq x y z
N VAL A 1 6.77 -0.31 -2.47
CA VAL A 1 5.99 -1.17 -1.54
C VAL A 1 4.65 -0.55 -1.22
N ILE A 2 3.69 -1.37 -0.80
CA ILE A 2 2.42 -0.89 -0.25
C ILE A 2 2.64 -0.60 1.24
N ILE A 3 2.46 0.65 1.62
CA ILE A 3 2.63 1.07 3.01
C ILE A 3 1.38 0.75 3.79
N THR A 4 1.57 0.06 4.92
CA THR A 4 0.50 -0.37 5.81
C THR A 4 0.75 0.10 7.23
N LYS A 5 -0.32 0.23 7.99
CA LYS A 5 -0.31 0.56 9.41
C LYS A 5 -1.18 -0.43 10.17
N MET A 6 -0.69 -0.92 11.30
CA MET A 6 -1.49 -1.75 12.21
C MET A 6 -2.74 -0.98 12.67
N LYS A 7 -3.88 -1.63 12.62
CA LYS A 7 -5.11 -1.09 13.24
C LYS A 7 -4.94 -0.98 14.75
N PRO A 8 -5.67 -0.07 15.42
CA PRO A 8 -5.75 -0.07 16.85
C PRO A 8 -6.15 -1.45 17.38
N LEU A 9 -5.52 -1.86 18.48
CA LEU A 9 -5.72 -3.22 18.99
C LEU A 9 -7.15 -3.47 19.46
N ASP A 10 -7.77 -2.47 20.05
CA ASP A 10 -9.18 -2.50 20.46
C ASP A 10 -10.14 -2.66 19.28
N GLU A 11 -9.79 -2.08 18.11
CA GLU A 11 -10.53 -2.29 16.86
C GLU A 11 -10.41 -3.75 16.40
N ILE A 12 -9.21 -4.32 16.45
CA ILE A 12 -8.99 -5.73 16.08
C ILE A 12 -9.73 -6.63 17.05
N GLU A 13 -9.66 -6.38 18.37
CA GLU A 13 -10.36 -7.15 19.40
C GLU A 13 -11.87 -7.19 19.15
N LYS A 14 -12.48 -6.03 18.86
CA LYS A 14 -13.91 -5.95 18.52
C LYS A 14 -14.28 -6.73 17.27
N MET A 15 -13.44 -6.66 16.23
CA MET A 15 -13.71 -7.40 14.98
C MET A 15 -13.62 -8.92 15.15
N ILE A 16 -12.72 -9.42 16.00
CA ILE A 16 -12.57 -10.85 16.26
C ILE A 16 -13.47 -11.37 17.36
N GLU A 17 -14.15 -10.49 18.12
CA GLU A 17 -14.98 -10.86 19.27
C GLU A 17 -15.99 -11.97 18.97
N PRO A 18 -16.73 -11.93 17.83
CA PRO A 18 -17.75 -12.95 17.50
C PRO A 18 -17.20 -14.34 17.19
N TYR A 19 -15.89 -14.50 16.98
CA TYR A 19 -15.28 -15.73 16.48
C TYR A 19 -14.43 -16.38 17.57
N GLU A 20 -14.64 -17.67 17.80
CA GLU A 20 -13.86 -18.43 18.81
C GLU A 20 -12.52 -18.91 18.25
N LYS A 21 -12.53 -19.37 16.99
CA LYS A 21 -11.39 -19.99 16.33
C LYS A 21 -10.85 -19.09 15.24
N ILE A 22 -9.63 -18.59 15.43
CA ILE A 22 -8.99 -17.64 14.52
C ILE A 22 -7.76 -18.26 13.91
N PHE A 23 -7.63 -18.16 12.58
CA PHE A 23 -6.38 -18.43 11.88
C PHE A 23 -5.64 -17.11 11.61
N LEU A 24 -4.31 -17.08 11.76
CA LEU A 24 -3.49 -15.89 11.52
C LEU A 24 -2.75 -15.99 10.20
N LEU A 25 -2.86 -14.98 9.35
CA LEU A 25 -2.15 -14.92 8.08
C LEU A 25 -1.35 -13.62 7.97
N GLY A 26 -0.03 -13.74 7.89
CA GLY A 26 0.91 -12.64 7.68
C GLY A 26 1.34 -12.50 6.23
N CYS A 27 2.03 -11.39 5.93
CA CYS A 27 2.63 -11.09 4.64
C CYS A 27 4.13 -10.81 4.81
N ASN A 28 4.96 -11.62 4.15
CA ASN A 28 6.43 -11.50 4.19
C ASN A 28 7.00 -10.46 3.22
N SER A 29 6.15 -9.78 2.46
CA SER A 29 6.54 -8.76 1.50
C SER A 29 6.31 -7.35 2.07
N CYS A 30 5.40 -6.58 1.51
CA CYS A 30 5.17 -5.18 1.87
C CYS A 30 4.89 -4.96 3.37
N ALA A 31 4.06 -5.81 4.00
CA ALA A 31 3.72 -5.65 5.41
C ALA A 31 4.88 -6.01 6.35
N ALA A 32 5.74 -6.95 5.97
CA ALA A 32 6.97 -7.24 6.72
C ALA A 32 7.95 -6.07 6.65
N VAL A 33 8.13 -5.47 5.46
CA VAL A 33 8.96 -4.26 5.29
C VAL A 33 8.46 -3.10 6.15
N CYS A 34 7.14 -2.95 6.28
CA CYS A 34 6.53 -1.94 7.15
C CYS A 34 6.56 -2.33 8.66
N ARG A 35 7.01 -3.53 9.00
CA ARG A 35 6.91 -4.13 10.34
C ARG A 35 5.48 -4.13 10.90
N THR A 36 4.51 -4.49 10.05
CA THR A 36 3.10 -4.52 10.41
C THR A 36 2.46 -5.91 10.25
N GLY A 37 3.07 -6.82 9.47
CA GLY A 37 2.45 -8.10 9.16
C GLY A 37 3.40 -9.26 8.91
N GLY A 38 4.68 -9.11 9.27
CA GLY A 38 5.69 -10.17 9.18
C GLY A 38 5.61 -11.17 10.33
N GLU A 39 6.62 -12.03 10.41
CA GLU A 39 6.67 -13.13 11.38
C GLU A 39 6.66 -12.64 12.84
N GLU A 40 7.35 -11.54 13.13
CA GLU A 40 7.40 -10.95 14.47
C GLU A 40 6.00 -10.55 14.93
N GLN A 41 5.24 -9.83 14.09
CA GLN A 41 3.89 -9.37 14.41
C GLN A 41 2.91 -10.52 14.58
N ILE A 42 3.02 -11.56 13.77
CA ILE A 42 2.21 -12.78 13.93
C ILE A 42 2.52 -13.47 15.27
N LYS A 43 3.80 -13.60 15.63
CA LYS A 43 4.21 -14.19 16.92
C LYS A 43 3.74 -13.36 18.12
N GLU A 44 3.87 -12.03 18.04
CA GLU A 44 3.39 -11.12 19.10
C GLU A 44 1.88 -11.23 19.28
N PHE A 45 1.13 -11.23 18.19
CA PHE A 45 -0.32 -11.37 18.23
C PHE A 45 -0.72 -12.75 18.78
N TYR A 46 -0.07 -13.82 18.34
CA TYR A 46 -0.30 -15.16 18.87
C TYR A 46 -0.12 -15.21 20.38
N LYS A 47 0.99 -14.72 20.92
CA LYS A 47 1.26 -14.67 22.37
C LYS A 47 0.20 -13.91 23.13
N LYS A 48 -0.27 -12.80 22.58
CA LYS A 48 -1.24 -11.91 23.23
C LYS A 48 -2.65 -12.51 23.28
N PHE A 49 -3.02 -13.29 22.27
CA PHE A 49 -4.41 -13.74 22.09
C PHE A 49 -4.63 -15.24 22.32
N SER A 50 -3.59 -16.06 22.41
CA SER A 50 -3.73 -17.52 22.65
C SER A 50 -4.45 -17.88 23.96
N GLY A 51 -4.47 -16.98 24.94
CA GLY A 51 -5.26 -17.16 26.17
C GLY A 51 -6.72 -16.68 26.08
N LYS A 52 -7.06 -15.88 25.06
CA LYS A 52 -8.41 -15.28 24.87
C LYS A 52 -9.18 -15.93 23.73
N LYS A 53 -8.50 -16.45 22.73
CA LYS A 53 -9.05 -17.03 21.49
C LYS A 53 -8.30 -18.32 21.14
N LYS A 54 -9.01 -19.26 20.56
CA LYS A 54 -8.38 -20.48 20.02
C LYS A 54 -7.73 -20.14 18.67
N ILE A 55 -6.40 -20.04 18.66
CA ILE A 55 -5.65 -19.90 17.41
C ILE A 55 -5.50 -21.26 16.79
N THR A 56 -6.11 -21.52 15.63
CA THR A 56 -6.07 -22.80 14.93
C THR A 56 -4.72 -23.04 14.23
N GLY A 57 -4.03 -21.96 13.87
CA GLY A 57 -2.72 -21.98 13.24
C GLY A 57 -2.34 -20.62 12.71
N SER A 58 -1.16 -20.56 12.11
CA SER A 58 -0.67 -19.33 11.47
C SER A 58 0.23 -19.66 10.28
N ILE A 59 0.30 -18.72 9.33
CA ILE A 59 1.26 -18.73 8.24
C ILE A 59 1.68 -17.30 7.93
N VAL A 60 2.94 -17.12 7.54
CA VAL A 60 3.39 -15.87 6.92
C VAL A 60 3.64 -16.19 5.45
N ALA A 61 2.65 -15.86 4.62
CA ALA A 61 2.72 -16.06 3.18
C ALA A 61 3.70 -15.09 2.54
N GLU A 62 4.47 -15.55 1.55
CA GLU A 62 5.47 -14.71 0.88
C GLU A 62 4.83 -13.50 0.22
N THR A 63 3.77 -13.72 -0.56
CA THR A 63 3.09 -12.67 -1.32
C THR A 63 1.59 -12.95 -1.39
N PRO A 64 0.80 -12.65 -0.33
CA PRO A 64 -0.62 -13.01 -0.28
C PRO A 64 -1.49 -12.30 -1.32
N CYS A 65 -0.99 -11.29 -2.03
CA CYS A 65 -1.67 -10.66 -3.17
C CYS A 65 -1.48 -11.42 -4.50
N ASP A 66 -0.58 -12.40 -4.59
CA ASP A 66 -0.46 -13.33 -5.73
C ASP A 66 -1.25 -14.61 -5.44
N MET A 67 -2.35 -14.81 -6.18
CA MET A 67 -3.22 -15.98 -6.02
C MET A 67 -2.50 -17.32 -6.24
N ARG A 68 -1.45 -17.35 -7.06
CA ARG A 68 -0.71 -18.59 -7.39
C ARG A 68 0.10 -19.05 -6.20
N THR A 69 0.90 -18.15 -5.62
CA THR A 69 1.75 -18.43 -4.46
C THR A 69 0.89 -18.68 -3.22
N LEU A 70 -0.09 -17.81 -2.95
CA LEU A 70 -0.98 -17.96 -1.81
C LEU A 70 -1.75 -19.29 -1.83
N ARG A 71 -2.18 -19.75 -3.02
CA ARG A 71 -2.85 -21.06 -3.15
C ARG A 71 -1.94 -22.23 -2.76
N ALA A 72 -0.65 -22.12 -3.05
CA ALA A 72 0.33 -23.13 -2.62
C ALA A 72 0.53 -23.08 -1.10
N ASP A 73 0.69 -21.88 -0.53
CA ASP A 73 0.87 -21.68 0.90
C ASP A 73 -0.33 -22.20 1.70
N LEU A 74 -1.55 -21.88 1.27
CA LEU A 74 -2.79 -22.31 1.93
C LEU A 74 -2.98 -23.85 1.93
N ARG A 75 -2.42 -24.57 0.95
CA ARG A 75 -2.45 -26.05 0.95
C ARG A 75 -1.70 -26.63 2.13
N LEU A 76 -0.60 -26.00 2.56
CA LEU A 76 0.23 -26.47 3.68
C LEU A 76 -0.51 -26.37 5.02
N VAL A 77 -1.42 -25.41 5.15
CA VAL A 77 -2.15 -25.11 6.38
C VAL A 77 -3.66 -25.34 6.26
N ARG A 78 -4.08 -26.07 5.23
CA ARG A 78 -5.47 -26.27 4.84
C ARG A 78 -6.37 -26.66 6.02
N LYS A 79 -5.96 -27.68 6.79
CA LYS A 79 -6.75 -28.16 7.93
C LYS A 79 -6.98 -27.08 8.98
N ALA A 80 -5.95 -26.31 9.33
CA ALA A 80 -6.05 -25.23 10.31
C ALA A 80 -6.95 -24.09 9.83
N VAL A 81 -6.92 -23.79 8.52
CA VAL A 81 -7.82 -22.81 7.88
C VAL A 81 -9.26 -23.32 7.88
N GLU A 82 -9.49 -24.59 7.54
CA GLU A 82 -10.85 -25.19 7.55
C GLU A 82 -11.46 -25.19 8.95
N GLU A 83 -10.67 -25.47 10.00
CA GLU A 83 -11.09 -25.48 11.39
C GLU A 83 -11.37 -24.09 11.99
N SER A 84 -10.91 -23.02 11.35
CA SER A 84 -11.13 -21.65 11.85
C SER A 84 -12.50 -21.11 11.49
N ASP A 85 -13.04 -20.23 12.35
CA ASP A 85 -14.27 -19.48 12.08
C ASP A 85 -13.97 -18.25 11.20
N ALA A 86 -12.82 -17.62 11.44
CA ALA A 86 -12.36 -16.46 10.68
C ALA A 86 -10.82 -16.45 10.52
N ILE A 87 -10.34 -15.71 9.52
CA ILE A 87 -8.92 -15.51 9.25
C ILE A 87 -8.59 -14.04 9.53
N LEU A 88 -7.70 -13.79 10.49
CA LEU A 88 -7.15 -12.46 10.73
C LEU A 88 -5.91 -12.26 9.85
N VAL A 89 -5.97 -11.27 8.95
CA VAL A 89 -4.96 -11.07 7.90
C VAL A 89 -4.15 -9.81 8.15
N PHE A 90 -2.84 -9.99 8.28
CA PHE A 90 -1.84 -8.93 8.43
C PHE A 90 -1.19 -8.62 7.08
N ALA A 91 -2.00 -8.14 6.14
CA ALA A 91 -1.59 -7.76 4.79
C ALA A 91 -2.32 -6.50 4.33
N CYS A 92 -1.92 -5.94 3.19
CA CYS A 92 -2.65 -4.85 2.54
C CYS A 92 -4.01 -5.34 2.01
N GLY A 93 -4.91 -4.40 1.67
CA GLY A 93 -6.26 -4.72 1.20
C GLY A 93 -6.33 -5.67 0.00
N VAL A 94 -5.31 -5.69 -0.87
CA VAL A 94 -5.24 -6.66 -1.98
C VAL A 94 -5.04 -8.06 -1.43
N GLY A 95 -4.08 -8.25 -0.50
CA GLY A 95 -3.87 -9.54 0.15
C GLY A 95 -5.09 -10.03 0.91
N VAL A 96 -5.78 -9.15 1.64
CA VAL A 96 -7.03 -9.46 2.35
C VAL A 96 -8.09 -10.03 1.39
N GLN A 97 -8.34 -9.34 0.27
CA GLN A 97 -9.31 -9.76 -0.74
C GLN A 97 -8.92 -11.06 -1.42
N THR A 98 -7.61 -11.26 -1.68
CA THR A 98 -7.12 -12.51 -2.27
C THR A 98 -7.33 -13.70 -1.33
N VAL A 99 -7.06 -13.52 -0.03
CA VAL A 99 -7.35 -14.54 1.00
C VAL A 99 -8.83 -14.88 1.02
N ALA A 100 -9.70 -13.87 1.02
CA ALA A 100 -11.16 -14.08 1.01
C ALA A 100 -11.61 -14.87 -0.23
N ALA A 101 -11.13 -14.49 -1.41
CA ALA A 101 -11.48 -15.15 -2.67
C ALA A 101 -11.01 -16.62 -2.76
N LEU A 102 -9.88 -16.96 -2.13
CA LEU A 102 -9.33 -18.32 -2.17
C LEU A 102 -9.89 -19.23 -1.09
N THR A 103 -10.28 -18.68 0.05
CA THR A 103 -10.71 -19.50 1.21
C THR A 103 -12.22 -19.57 1.37
N GLY A 104 -12.97 -18.59 0.86
CA GLY A 104 -14.40 -18.44 1.11
C GLY A 104 -14.75 -18.22 2.59
N LYS A 105 -13.77 -17.97 3.44
CA LYS A 105 -13.92 -17.73 4.88
C LYS A 105 -14.20 -16.26 5.16
N ILE A 106 -14.64 -15.98 6.37
CA ILE A 106 -14.67 -14.63 6.92
C ILE A 106 -13.21 -14.17 7.11
N VAL A 107 -12.88 -13.03 6.52
CA VAL A 107 -11.54 -12.46 6.56
C VAL A 107 -11.57 -11.09 7.23
N ILE A 108 -10.72 -10.92 8.23
CA ILE A 108 -10.66 -9.71 9.06
C ILE A 108 -9.33 -9.02 8.79
N PRO A 109 -9.32 -7.76 8.33
CA PRO A 109 -8.08 -7.02 8.09
C PRO A 109 -7.50 -6.51 9.42
N ALA A 110 -6.26 -6.90 9.73
CA ALA A 110 -5.52 -6.36 10.86
C ALA A 110 -4.82 -5.03 10.55
N LEU A 111 -4.68 -4.68 9.27
CA LEU A 111 -3.95 -3.51 8.81
C LEU A 111 -4.84 -2.54 8.03
N ASN A 112 -4.48 -1.26 8.09
CA ASN A 112 -4.92 -0.22 7.16
C ASN A 112 -3.89 -0.09 6.04
N THR A 113 -4.35 -0.08 4.79
CA THR A 113 -3.54 0.22 3.62
C THR A 113 -3.52 1.72 3.41
N LEU A 114 -2.34 2.33 3.38
CA LEU A 114 -2.21 3.78 3.28
C LEU A 114 -1.98 4.22 1.83
N PHE A 115 -0.84 3.85 1.25
CA PHE A 115 -0.44 4.25 -0.11
C PHE A 115 0.64 3.33 -0.67
N SER A 116 0.96 3.51 -1.95
CA SER A 116 2.18 2.95 -2.54
C SER A 116 3.33 3.93 -2.38
N GLY A 117 4.41 3.48 -1.76
CA GLY A 117 5.48 4.37 -1.38
C GLY A 117 6.89 3.82 -1.47
N GLN A 118 7.81 4.75 -1.33
CA GLN A 118 9.21 4.51 -1.08
C GLN A 118 9.45 4.35 0.42
N VAL A 119 10.33 3.43 0.77
CA VAL A 119 10.87 3.31 2.12
C VAL A 119 12.19 4.08 2.15
N GLU A 120 12.27 5.17 2.88
CA GLU A 120 13.53 5.85 3.18
C GLU A 120 14.28 5.08 4.28
N ARG A 121 13.57 4.80 5.36
CA ARG A 121 14.00 3.94 6.47
C ARG A 121 12.74 3.41 7.17
N ILE A 122 12.91 2.43 8.04
CA ILE A 122 11.78 1.89 8.81
C ILE A 122 11.10 3.02 9.59
N GLY A 123 9.78 3.14 9.40
CA GLY A 123 8.97 4.19 10.00
C GLY A 123 8.93 5.52 9.22
N VAL A 124 9.72 5.67 8.15
CA VAL A 124 9.70 6.86 7.28
C VAL A 124 9.42 6.44 5.84
N TYR A 125 8.26 6.84 5.36
CA TYR A 125 7.73 6.45 4.05
C TYR A 125 7.26 7.67 3.28
N HIS A 126 7.46 7.63 1.95
CA HIS A 126 7.07 8.73 1.06
C HIS A 126 6.10 8.21 -0.01
N GLU A 127 4.97 8.88 -0.16
CA GLU A 127 4.06 8.61 -1.26
C GLU A 127 4.57 9.26 -2.53
N LEU A 128 5.05 8.45 -3.48
CA LEU A 128 5.66 8.93 -4.73
C LEU A 128 4.91 8.48 -5.99
N CYS A 129 3.81 7.72 -5.85
CA CYS A 129 3.05 7.22 -6.99
C CYS A 129 1.56 7.12 -6.65
N LYS A 130 0.70 7.62 -7.54
CA LYS A 130 -0.77 7.57 -7.44
C LYS A 130 -1.40 6.49 -8.33
N PHE A 131 -0.59 5.62 -8.97
CA PHE A 131 -1.08 4.62 -9.92
C PHE A 131 -1.97 5.21 -11.02
N CYS A 132 -1.57 6.35 -11.56
CA CYS A 132 -2.37 7.10 -12.54
C CYS A 132 -2.44 6.42 -13.94
N GLY A 133 -1.67 5.35 -14.17
CA GLY A 133 -1.72 4.58 -15.41
C GLY A 133 -0.98 5.19 -16.60
N ASP A 134 -0.42 6.40 -16.45
CA ASP A 134 0.28 7.09 -17.53
C ASP A 134 1.43 7.93 -16.97
N CYS A 135 2.61 7.31 -16.96
CA CYS A 135 3.78 7.80 -16.27
C CYS A 135 4.46 8.94 -17.03
N MET A 136 4.56 10.10 -16.40
CA MET A 136 5.24 11.28 -16.94
C MET A 136 6.64 11.53 -16.33
N LEU A 137 7.21 10.54 -15.66
CA LEU A 137 8.49 10.71 -14.95
C LEU A 137 9.67 10.99 -15.88
N TYR A 138 9.59 10.62 -17.16
CA TYR A 138 10.61 10.99 -18.14
C TYR A 138 10.62 12.50 -18.37
N GLU A 139 9.47 13.10 -18.65
CA GLU A 139 9.31 14.54 -18.92
C GLU A 139 9.57 15.37 -17.66
N THR A 140 9.31 14.84 -16.49
CA THR A 140 9.50 15.53 -15.22
C THR A 140 10.79 15.11 -14.49
N VAL A 141 11.73 14.56 -15.23
CA VAL A 141 13.09 14.19 -14.79
C VAL A 141 13.10 13.39 -13.46
N GLY A 142 12.14 12.47 -13.33
CA GLY A 142 12.05 11.56 -12.17
C GLY A 142 11.29 12.09 -10.97
N ILE A 143 10.64 13.26 -11.04
CA ILE A 143 9.83 13.84 -9.96
C ILE A 143 8.35 13.85 -10.37
N CYS A 144 7.50 13.13 -9.66
CA CYS A 144 6.09 12.99 -10.01
C CYS A 144 5.22 14.14 -9.47
N PRO A 145 4.73 15.07 -10.30
CA PRO A 145 3.85 16.13 -9.83
C PRO A 145 2.47 15.61 -9.43
N ILE A 146 1.99 14.52 -10.05
CA ILE A 146 0.69 13.91 -9.69
C ILE A 146 0.68 13.39 -8.25
N ALA A 147 1.81 12.88 -7.76
CA ALA A 147 1.90 12.36 -6.39
C ALA A 147 2.18 13.46 -5.35
N ILE A 148 2.90 14.51 -5.74
CA ILE A 148 3.47 15.48 -4.80
C ILE A 148 2.69 16.81 -4.79
N CYS A 149 2.18 17.24 -5.96
CA CYS A 149 1.43 18.51 -6.06
C CYS A 149 -0.02 18.33 -5.56
N PRO A 150 -0.50 19.16 -4.63
CA PRO A 150 -1.87 19.06 -4.10
C PRO A 150 -2.94 19.29 -5.17
N VAL A 151 -2.65 20.07 -6.21
CA VAL A 151 -3.56 20.32 -7.36
C VAL A 151 -3.21 19.47 -8.58
N MET A 152 -2.23 18.54 -8.45
CA MET A 152 -1.79 17.64 -9.53
C MET A 152 -1.46 18.36 -10.83
N SER A 153 -0.87 19.55 -10.76
CA SER A 153 -0.49 20.33 -11.94
C SER A 153 0.46 19.54 -12.84
N VAL A 154 0.17 19.46 -14.15
CA VAL A 154 0.97 18.72 -15.14
C VAL A 154 1.77 19.62 -16.08
N ASN A 155 1.61 20.93 -16.01
CA ASN A 155 2.20 21.89 -16.93
C ASN A 155 2.86 23.10 -16.26
N GLY A 156 3.54 22.89 -15.15
CA GLY A 156 4.28 23.95 -14.48
C GLY A 156 3.67 24.43 -13.17
N PRO A 157 4.28 25.44 -12.56
CA PRO A 157 3.78 26.07 -11.35
C PRO A 157 2.38 26.64 -11.55
N CYS A 158 1.57 26.64 -10.52
CA CYS A 158 0.21 27.19 -10.50
C CYS A 158 0.17 28.51 -9.68
N GLU A 159 -1.01 29.11 -9.62
CA GLU A 159 -1.26 30.35 -8.87
C GLU A 159 -0.98 30.28 -7.36
N TYR A 160 -0.92 29.05 -6.80
CA TYR A 160 -0.61 28.84 -5.38
C TYR A 160 0.90 28.81 -5.07
N VAL A 161 1.73 29.39 -5.93
CA VAL A 161 3.18 29.49 -5.70
C VAL A 161 3.57 30.92 -5.39
N VAL A 162 4.22 31.13 -4.24
CA VAL A 162 4.81 32.39 -3.82
C VAL A 162 6.27 32.15 -3.44
N ASP A 163 7.20 32.87 -4.06
CA ASP A 163 8.65 32.76 -3.83
C ASP A 163 9.16 31.29 -3.91
N GLY A 164 8.69 30.54 -4.91
CA GLY A 164 9.08 29.14 -5.12
C GLY A 164 8.45 28.13 -4.17
N LYS A 165 7.62 28.59 -3.22
CA LYS A 165 6.97 27.72 -2.22
C LYS A 165 5.48 27.55 -2.51
N CYS A 166 4.96 26.37 -2.17
CA CYS A 166 3.54 26.06 -2.30
C CYS A 166 2.76 26.58 -1.10
N THR A 167 1.77 27.47 -1.33
CA THR A 167 0.92 28.03 -0.27
C THR A 167 -0.09 27.00 0.28
N LEU A 168 -0.44 25.97 -0.52
CA LEU A 168 -1.32 24.88 -0.08
C LEU A 168 -0.59 23.84 0.80
N LEU A 169 0.74 23.81 0.75
CA LEU A 169 1.59 22.95 1.56
C LEU A 169 2.66 23.80 2.28
N PRO A 170 2.31 24.47 3.38
CA PRO A 170 3.22 25.38 4.06
C PRO A 170 4.59 24.74 4.38
N GLY A 171 5.65 25.47 4.08
CA GLY A 171 7.03 25.02 4.30
C GLY A 171 7.60 24.12 3.21
N ARG A 172 6.84 23.77 2.17
CA ARG A 172 7.32 22.95 1.04
C ARG A 172 7.58 23.79 -0.20
N GLU A 173 8.67 23.47 -0.88
CA GLU A 173 8.94 23.99 -2.22
C GLU A 173 7.89 23.50 -3.21
N CYS A 174 7.61 24.31 -4.22
CA CYS A 174 6.76 23.88 -5.32
C CYS A 174 7.44 22.74 -6.09
N VAL A 175 6.73 21.65 -6.31
CA VAL A 175 7.26 20.49 -7.03
C VAL A 175 7.77 20.85 -8.44
N TRP A 176 7.14 21.81 -9.10
CA TRP A 176 7.56 22.26 -10.42
C TRP A 176 8.86 23.07 -10.40
N TYR A 177 9.14 23.81 -9.34
CA TYR A 177 10.46 24.41 -9.18
C TYR A 177 11.54 23.35 -9.03
N LEU A 178 11.29 22.30 -8.24
CA LEU A 178 12.21 21.15 -8.13
C LEU A 178 12.42 20.45 -9.48
N ILE A 179 11.35 20.26 -10.28
CA ILE A 179 11.42 19.66 -11.61
C ILE A 179 12.28 20.52 -12.55
N LEU A 180 12.00 21.85 -12.61
CA LEU A 180 12.69 22.77 -13.51
C LEU A 180 14.17 22.93 -13.14
N ASP A 181 14.49 23.02 -11.87
CA ASP A 181 15.87 23.11 -11.38
C ASP A 181 16.64 21.84 -11.73
N ARG A 182 16.04 20.68 -11.50
CA ARG A 182 16.65 19.41 -11.88
C ARG A 182 16.79 19.26 -13.41
N ALA A 183 15.77 19.64 -14.16
CA ALA A 183 15.81 19.61 -15.61
C ALA A 183 16.91 20.53 -16.17
N LYS A 184 17.04 21.73 -15.59
CA LYS A 184 18.13 22.67 -15.92
C LYS A 184 19.51 22.09 -15.65
N SER A 185 19.70 21.48 -14.47
CA SER A 185 20.97 20.86 -14.10
C SER A 185 21.36 19.68 -15.02
N LEU A 186 20.39 19.01 -15.61
CA LEU A 186 20.57 17.88 -16.54
C LEU A 186 20.63 18.32 -18.01
N GLY A 187 20.43 19.59 -18.34
CA GLY A 187 20.34 20.07 -19.72
C GLY A 187 19.05 19.62 -20.45
N LEU A 188 17.99 19.32 -19.71
CA LEU A 188 16.72 18.77 -20.22
C LEU A 188 15.54 19.74 -20.03
N LEU A 189 15.80 21.05 -19.95
CA LEU A 189 14.76 22.04 -19.65
C LEU A 189 13.64 22.02 -20.71
N ASP A 190 14.00 21.90 -22.00
CA ASP A 190 13.03 21.85 -23.10
C ASP A 190 12.08 20.64 -23.00
N LEU A 191 12.56 19.54 -22.43
CA LEU A 191 11.76 18.35 -22.16
C LEU A 191 10.71 18.63 -21.08
N ALA A 192 11.09 19.28 -20.00
CA ALA A 192 10.21 19.59 -18.87
C ALA A 192 9.20 20.71 -19.21
N LEU A 193 9.46 21.52 -20.21
CA LEU A 193 8.57 22.61 -20.66
C LEU A 193 7.58 22.17 -21.75
N ARG A 194 7.61 20.91 -22.21
CA ARG A 194 6.64 20.41 -23.18
C ARG A 194 5.25 20.41 -22.60
N TYR A 195 4.29 20.99 -23.35
CA TYR A 195 2.90 20.96 -22.96
C TYR A 195 2.34 19.54 -22.96
N ARG A 196 1.62 19.21 -21.92
CA ARG A 196 0.92 17.93 -21.77
C ARG A 196 -0.58 18.19 -21.56
N GLU A 197 -1.40 17.50 -22.33
CA GLU A 197 -2.86 17.59 -22.12
C GLU A 197 -3.23 17.11 -20.73
N SER A 198 -4.16 17.85 -20.09
CA SER A 198 -4.68 17.46 -18.79
C SER A 198 -5.48 16.15 -18.93
N ARG A 199 -5.23 15.22 -18.02
CA ARG A 199 -5.87 13.90 -18.06
C ARG A 199 -7.05 13.87 -17.13
N ARG A 200 -8.11 13.22 -17.57
CA ARG A 200 -9.15 12.79 -16.65
C ARG A 200 -8.62 11.61 -15.85
N TYR A 201 -8.54 11.78 -14.56
CA TYR A 201 -8.27 10.68 -13.64
C TYR A 201 -9.44 9.71 -13.75
N HIS A 202 -9.25 8.59 -14.39
CA HIS A 202 -10.20 7.50 -14.33
C HIS A 202 -10.01 6.83 -12.96
N GLY A 203 -10.76 7.34 -11.95
CA GLY A 203 -10.83 6.67 -10.65
C GLY A 203 -11.22 5.22 -10.84
N ALA A 204 -10.62 4.37 -10.08
CA ALA A 204 -10.72 2.92 -9.93
C ALA A 204 -11.94 2.25 -10.57
N LEU A 205 -11.98 2.15 -11.88
CA LEU A 205 -12.70 1.09 -12.55
C LEU A 205 -11.84 -0.17 -12.35
N SER A 206 -12.44 -1.22 -11.85
CA SER A 206 -11.78 -2.53 -11.69
C SER A 206 -11.26 -2.98 -13.07
N LEU A 207 -9.99 -2.69 -13.32
CA LEU A 207 -9.37 -3.02 -14.58
C LEU A 207 -8.81 -4.43 -14.49
N LYS A 208 -9.38 -5.33 -15.28
CA LYS A 208 -8.75 -6.60 -15.58
C LYS A 208 -7.85 -6.39 -16.79
N VAL A 209 -6.55 -6.28 -16.56
CA VAL A 209 -5.58 -6.25 -17.65
C VAL A 209 -5.23 -7.68 -18.02
N LYS A 210 -5.37 -8.04 -19.29
CA LYS A 210 -4.79 -9.26 -19.86
C LYS A 210 -3.65 -8.81 -20.76
N GLU A 211 -2.49 -9.44 -20.60
CA GLU A 211 -1.42 -9.36 -21.61
C GLU A 211 -1.91 -10.15 -22.85
N GLU A 212 -1.78 -9.55 -24.01
CA GLU A 212 -2.04 -10.17 -25.31
C GLU A 212 -0.88 -11.07 -25.73
#